data_81ba65214b6713d3808a2ad0a59153f1
#
_entry.id   81ba65214b6713d3808a2ad0a59153f1
#
_cell.length_a   1.000
_cell.length_b   1.000
_cell.length_c   1.000
_cell.angle_alpha   90.00
_cell.angle_beta   90.00
_cell.angle_gamma   90.00
#
_symmetry.space_group_name_H-M   'P 1'
#
loop_
_entity.id
_entity.type
_entity.pdbx_description
1 polymer ?
#
loop_
_entity_poly.entity_id
_entity_poly.type
_entity_poly.pdbx_seq_one_letter_code
_entity_poly.pdbx_strand_id
1 'polypeptide(L)'
;MSNRKRGIRIQTRIIVSALLLLVQFLFLFLALHDVSRKFAFIYELSQIAGVMTVIYIVNRRGNPSHKITWIIFILIFPVFGISVFLLWGGGRVFPHLRRKMEVCESHYLPVLRESDGVREKLKYYDMFHSRQADYLSGESGYPLYSNTVTEYLSPGERIFERMLEELQAAEKYIYMEFFILAEGEMWGAIHKVLSEKASNGVEVRVIFDDFGSIKRQHKDFIVNLRAEGIDVSVFNPIKPSMNIFMNNRNHRKIVVIDGKTAFTGGFNIGDEYINKMIRFGHWLDSGIMLRGEAVKSFLAMFCCMWEFTTGEQLDISSHISDFSAADDGFVLPYCDGPLNNKNPAEGIYMQILNTAQKYVYIASPYLIIDNTMTSILCMAARSGIDVRIVTPHIPDKWYVHPVTQYSYLELLEAGVRIFEYTPGFIHSKLFVSDDKIATVGTVNMDYRSFIFHFECGAWICDNSTVLDIKDQFSEILKVSEEIKIDKWKKRPLKMRFKQALLHIFAPFM
;
A
#
# COMPACT_ATOMS: atom_id res chain seq x y z
N MET A 1 -13.56 26.35 -15.46
CA MET A 1 -14.50 26.37 -14.31
C MET A 1 -14.31 25.22 -13.31
N SER A 2 -13.76 24.06 -13.70
CA SER A 2 -13.57 22.86 -12.84
C SER A 2 -12.50 23.03 -11.74
N ASN A 3 -11.34 23.59 -12.01
CA ASN A 3 -10.26 23.75 -11.00
C ASN A 3 -10.59 24.73 -9.87
N ARG A 4 -11.37 25.78 -10.18
CA ARG A 4 -11.86 26.71 -9.15
C ARG A 4 -12.87 26.03 -8.23
N LYS A 5 -13.70 25.12 -8.75
CA LYS A 5 -14.62 24.30 -7.97
C LYS A 5 -13.89 23.21 -7.16
N ARG A 6 -12.77 22.64 -7.64
CA ARG A 6 -11.96 21.63 -6.94
C ARG A 6 -11.20 22.24 -5.75
N GLY A 7 -10.57 23.40 -5.90
CA GLY A 7 -9.91 24.12 -4.79
C GLY A 7 -10.90 24.53 -3.69
N ILE A 8 -12.08 25.01 -4.06
CA ILE A 8 -13.16 25.35 -3.13
C ILE A 8 -13.63 24.12 -2.33
N ARG A 9 -13.55 22.94 -2.89
CA ARG A 9 -14.05 21.68 -2.31
C ARG A 9 -13.13 21.07 -1.22
N ILE A 10 -11.81 21.18 -1.38
CA ILE A 10 -10.85 20.82 -0.31
C ILE A 10 -10.95 21.85 0.82
N GLN A 11 -11.11 23.13 0.48
CA GLN A 11 -11.32 24.19 1.46
C GLN A 11 -12.58 23.98 2.29
N THR A 12 -13.68 23.48 1.73
CA THR A 12 -14.93 23.28 2.46
C THR A 12 -14.78 22.22 3.59
N ARG A 13 -13.99 21.18 3.40
CA ARG A 13 -13.76 20.16 4.43
C ARG A 13 -12.86 20.66 5.55
N ILE A 14 -11.79 21.34 5.18
CA ILE A 14 -10.91 21.99 6.16
C ILE A 14 -11.72 23.00 6.95
N ILE A 15 -12.60 23.77 6.28
CA ILE A 15 -13.50 24.73 6.92
C ILE A 15 -14.51 24.03 7.85
N VAL A 16 -15.14 22.94 7.42
CA VAL A 16 -16.08 22.19 8.27
C VAL A 16 -15.37 21.58 9.49
N SER A 17 -14.20 20.97 9.30
CA SER A 17 -13.43 20.45 10.43
C SER A 17 -12.91 21.55 11.35
N ALA A 18 -12.47 22.68 10.80
CA ALA A 18 -12.08 23.84 11.59
C ALA A 18 -13.27 24.46 12.32
N LEU A 19 -14.46 24.51 11.71
CA LEU A 19 -15.68 24.99 12.34
C LEU A 19 -16.11 24.07 13.50
N LEU A 20 -16.04 22.75 13.33
CA LEU A 20 -16.33 21.78 14.41
C LEU A 20 -15.34 21.90 15.57
N LEU A 21 -14.06 22.10 15.27
CA LEU A 21 -13.06 22.40 16.30
C LEU A 21 -13.35 23.72 17.01
N LEU A 22 -13.68 24.75 16.27
CA LEU A 22 -14.00 26.07 16.81
C LEU A 22 -15.25 26.02 17.68
N VAL A 23 -16.28 25.28 17.29
CA VAL A 23 -17.47 25.02 18.11
C VAL A 23 -17.09 24.26 19.38
N GLN A 24 -16.21 23.27 19.32
CA GLN A 24 -15.73 22.55 20.50
C GLN A 24 -14.92 23.45 21.45
N PHE A 25 -14.02 24.28 20.92
CA PHE A 25 -13.26 25.23 21.72
C PHE A 25 -14.15 26.30 22.32
N LEU A 26 -15.12 26.83 21.54
CA LEU A 26 -16.11 27.77 22.05
C LEU A 26 -16.96 27.14 23.15
N PHE A 27 -17.39 25.89 22.97
CA PHE A 27 -18.15 25.15 23.98
C PHE A 27 -17.36 24.95 25.28
N LEU A 28 -16.07 24.56 25.17
CA LEU A 28 -15.16 24.46 26.32
C LEU A 28 -14.92 25.81 26.98
N PHE A 29 -14.71 26.86 26.20
CA PHE A 29 -14.55 28.23 26.71
C PHE A 29 -15.77 28.72 27.44
N LEU A 30 -16.96 28.52 26.89
CA LEU A 30 -18.24 28.88 27.51
C LEU A 30 -18.52 28.06 28.78
N ALA A 31 -18.16 26.76 28.78
CA ALA A 31 -18.28 25.89 29.96
C ALA A 31 -17.34 26.31 31.10
N LEU A 32 -16.12 26.76 30.77
CA LEU A 32 -15.12 27.24 31.72
C LEU A 32 -15.45 28.67 32.26
N HIS A 33 -16.22 29.46 31.51
CA HIS A 33 -16.55 30.85 31.85
C HIS A 33 -17.92 31.03 32.55
N ASP A 34 -18.48 29.95 33.08
CA ASP A 34 -19.69 30.01 33.90
C ASP A 34 -20.93 30.70 33.24
N VAL A 35 -20.97 30.66 31.89
CA VAL A 35 -21.93 31.43 31.08
C VAL A 35 -23.37 30.91 31.12
N SER A 36 -23.65 29.75 31.63
CA SER A 36 -24.98 29.39 32.19
C SER A 36 -25.05 27.91 32.59
N ARG A 37 -25.84 27.63 33.67
CA ARG A 37 -26.22 26.26 34.09
C ARG A 37 -26.87 25.43 32.96
N LYS A 38 -27.40 26.06 31.92
CA LYS A 38 -27.95 25.39 30.72
C LYS A 38 -26.91 24.72 29.87
N PHE A 39 -25.70 25.26 29.79
CA PHE A 39 -24.60 24.64 29.04
C PHE A 39 -23.90 23.52 29.80
N ALA A 40 -23.92 23.56 31.13
CA ALA A 40 -23.39 22.47 31.97
C ALA A 40 -24.10 21.14 31.67
N PHE A 41 -25.44 21.16 31.55
CA PHE A 41 -26.21 19.96 31.21
C PHE A 41 -25.84 19.35 29.86
N ILE A 42 -25.62 20.18 28.82
CA ILE A 42 -25.20 19.70 27.49
C ILE A 42 -23.79 19.09 27.59
N TYR A 43 -22.90 19.68 28.38
CA TYR A 43 -21.56 19.13 28.61
C TYR A 43 -21.62 17.77 29.30
N GLU A 44 -22.40 17.64 30.40
CA GLU A 44 -22.60 16.37 31.10
C GLU A 44 -23.18 15.29 30.16
N LEU A 45 -24.18 15.64 29.36
CA LEU A 45 -24.75 14.73 28.36
C LEU A 45 -23.73 14.29 27.35
N SER A 46 -22.85 15.21 26.89
CA SER A 46 -21.78 14.87 25.96
C SER A 46 -20.72 13.95 26.57
N GLN A 47 -20.45 14.09 27.88
CA GLN A 47 -19.54 13.18 28.60
C GLN A 47 -20.15 11.77 28.72
N ILE A 48 -21.43 11.66 29.04
CA ILE A 48 -22.14 10.38 29.10
C ILE A 48 -22.12 9.71 27.70
N ALA A 49 -22.45 10.47 26.67
CA ALA A 49 -22.36 9.96 25.27
C ALA A 49 -20.94 9.52 24.90
N GLY A 50 -19.93 10.26 25.39
CA GLY A 50 -18.50 9.91 25.22
C GLY A 50 -18.17 8.57 25.86
N VAL A 51 -18.56 8.38 27.14
CA VAL A 51 -18.34 7.11 27.85
C VAL A 51 -19.06 5.95 27.15
N MET A 52 -20.31 6.13 26.73
CA MET A 52 -21.06 5.10 26.00
C MET A 52 -20.38 4.74 24.67
N THR A 53 -19.88 5.74 23.96
CA THR A 53 -19.13 5.53 22.72
C THR A 53 -17.79 4.80 22.97
N VAL A 54 -17.10 5.11 24.07
CA VAL A 54 -15.88 4.40 24.48
C VAL A 54 -16.19 2.94 24.80
N ILE A 55 -17.26 2.65 25.57
CA ILE A 55 -17.69 1.28 25.85
C ILE A 55 -17.99 0.53 24.54
N TYR A 56 -18.66 1.16 23.59
CA TYR A 56 -18.92 0.60 22.27
C TYR A 56 -17.61 0.27 21.52
N ILE A 57 -16.63 1.21 21.49
CA ILE A 57 -15.35 1.04 20.82
C ILE A 57 -14.54 -0.12 21.43
N VAL A 58 -14.48 -0.21 22.76
CA VAL A 58 -13.74 -1.27 23.47
C VAL A 58 -14.29 -2.65 23.10
N ASN A 59 -15.60 -2.81 23.06
CA ASN A 59 -16.26 -4.10 22.79
C ASN A 59 -16.29 -4.48 21.29
N ARG A 60 -15.93 -3.56 20.40
CA ARG A 60 -15.90 -3.82 18.97
C ARG A 60 -14.67 -4.66 18.62
N ARG A 61 -14.76 -5.52 17.59
CA ARG A 61 -13.59 -6.19 16.98
C ARG A 61 -12.73 -5.17 16.22
N GLY A 62 -11.44 -5.39 16.14
CA GLY A 62 -10.50 -4.56 15.38
C GLY A 62 -9.20 -4.27 16.15
N ASN A 63 -8.26 -3.62 15.48
CA ASN A 63 -6.92 -3.33 15.99
C ASN A 63 -6.97 -2.45 17.26
N PRO A 64 -6.34 -2.87 18.38
CA PRO A 64 -6.35 -2.13 19.64
C PRO A 64 -5.79 -0.72 19.55
N SER A 65 -4.73 -0.51 18.79
CA SER A 65 -4.09 0.81 18.63
C SER A 65 -5.05 1.82 18.00
N HIS A 66 -5.80 1.41 16.99
CA HIS A 66 -6.83 2.23 16.37
C HIS A 66 -7.96 2.60 17.36
N LYS A 67 -8.37 1.64 18.22
CA LYS A 67 -9.37 1.90 19.27
C LYS A 67 -8.86 2.92 20.29
N ILE A 68 -7.62 2.76 20.76
CA ILE A 68 -7.01 3.65 21.77
C ILE A 68 -6.97 5.09 21.25
N THR A 69 -6.57 5.29 20.00
CA THR A 69 -6.52 6.63 19.38
C THR A 69 -7.90 7.29 19.39
N TRP A 70 -8.95 6.57 19.00
CA TRP A 70 -10.33 7.08 19.04
C TRP A 70 -10.79 7.37 20.45
N ILE A 71 -10.47 6.51 21.42
CA ILE A 71 -10.82 6.70 22.83
C ILE A 71 -10.19 7.98 23.36
N ILE A 72 -8.87 8.17 23.14
CA ILE A 72 -8.17 9.39 23.56
C ILE A 72 -8.84 10.63 22.94
N PHE A 73 -9.14 10.58 21.64
CA PHE A 73 -9.72 11.70 20.91
C PHE A 73 -11.14 12.05 21.41
N ILE A 74 -11.98 11.05 21.69
CA ILE A 74 -13.33 11.24 22.22
C ILE A 74 -13.29 11.77 23.64
N LEU A 75 -12.38 11.29 24.49
CA LEU A 75 -12.27 11.75 25.88
C LEU A 75 -11.77 13.19 25.98
N ILE A 76 -10.85 13.60 25.09
CA ILE A 76 -10.35 15.00 25.06
C ILE A 76 -11.40 15.94 24.44
N PHE A 77 -12.08 15.51 23.38
CA PHE A 77 -13.01 16.31 22.60
C PHE A 77 -14.36 15.58 22.42
N PRO A 78 -15.21 15.46 23.45
CA PRO A 78 -16.40 14.61 23.40
C PRO A 78 -17.31 14.91 22.21
N VAL A 79 -17.76 16.15 22.04
CA VAL A 79 -18.69 16.53 20.96
C VAL A 79 -18.06 16.34 19.59
N PHE A 80 -16.86 16.86 19.41
CA PHE A 80 -16.13 16.75 18.14
C PHE A 80 -15.68 15.32 17.87
N GLY A 81 -15.10 14.65 18.88
CA GLY A 81 -14.58 13.29 18.77
C GLY A 81 -15.67 12.27 18.44
N ILE A 82 -16.84 12.34 19.09
CA ILE A 82 -17.98 11.49 18.77
C ILE A 82 -18.45 11.76 17.34
N SER A 83 -18.61 13.02 16.95
CA SER A 83 -19.05 13.40 15.61
C SER A 83 -18.10 12.88 14.54
N VAL A 84 -16.80 13.06 14.74
CA VAL A 84 -15.77 12.56 13.82
C VAL A 84 -15.71 11.03 13.84
N PHE A 85 -15.84 10.39 15.00
CA PHE A 85 -15.91 8.94 15.11
C PHE A 85 -17.11 8.35 14.37
N LEU A 86 -18.29 8.94 14.50
CA LEU A 86 -19.48 8.51 13.77
C LEU A 86 -19.33 8.67 12.26
N LEU A 87 -18.58 9.68 11.82
CA LEU A 87 -18.31 9.95 10.40
C LEU A 87 -17.15 9.13 9.84
N TRP A 88 -16.10 8.87 10.62
CA TRP A 88 -14.85 8.28 10.15
C TRP A 88 -14.31 7.10 10.98
N GLY A 89 -14.74 6.95 12.24
CA GLY A 89 -14.23 5.93 13.15
C GLY A 89 -14.85 4.56 12.99
N GLY A 90 -15.94 4.49 12.24
CA GLY A 90 -16.74 3.29 12.14
C GLY A 90 -16.07 2.09 11.50
N GLY A 91 -14.94 2.25 10.76
CA GLY A 91 -14.36 1.15 9.97
C GLY A 91 -15.46 0.41 9.20
N ARG A 92 -16.51 1.11 8.83
CA ARG A 92 -17.63 0.52 8.11
C ARG A 92 -17.12 0.23 6.70
N VAL A 93 -16.82 -1.02 6.48
CA VAL A 93 -16.90 -1.55 5.13
C VAL A 93 -18.29 -1.18 4.63
N PHE A 94 -18.37 -0.32 3.62
CA PHE A 94 -19.68 0.01 3.03
C PHE A 94 -20.27 -1.28 2.45
N PRO A 95 -21.35 -1.84 2.98
CA PRO A 95 -21.82 -3.14 2.55
C PRO A 95 -22.10 -3.20 1.04
N HIS A 96 -22.55 -2.08 0.45
CA HIS A 96 -22.79 -1.98 -0.98
C HIS A 96 -21.50 -1.99 -1.82
N LEU A 97 -20.41 -1.34 -1.36
CA LEU A 97 -19.13 -1.36 -2.06
C LEU A 97 -18.44 -2.72 -1.90
N ARG A 98 -18.53 -3.30 -0.71
CA ARG A 98 -18.07 -4.67 -0.48
C ARG A 98 -18.76 -5.64 -1.42
N ARG A 99 -20.10 -5.60 -1.48
CA ARG A 99 -20.88 -6.45 -2.40
C ARG A 99 -20.51 -6.18 -3.86
N LYS A 100 -20.30 -4.92 -4.23
CA LYS A 100 -19.84 -4.59 -5.58
C LYS A 100 -18.50 -5.23 -5.90
N MET A 101 -17.52 -5.18 -4.97
CA MET A 101 -16.21 -5.81 -5.14
C MET A 101 -16.35 -7.33 -5.21
N GLU A 102 -17.15 -7.96 -4.32
CA GLU A 102 -17.40 -9.40 -4.34
C GLU A 102 -18.02 -9.86 -5.69
N VAL A 103 -18.88 -9.04 -6.30
CA VAL A 103 -19.42 -9.31 -7.63
C VAL A 103 -18.33 -9.23 -8.69
N CYS A 104 -17.51 -8.16 -8.69
CA CYS A 104 -16.40 -8.06 -9.63
C CYS A 104 -15.42 -9.25 -9.48
N GLU A 105 -15.03 -9.58 -8.24
CA GLU A 105 -14.19 -10.75 -7.98
C GLU A 105 -14.79 -12.05 -8.50
N SER A 106 -16.12 -12.22 -8.38
CA SER A 106 -16.81 -13.43 -8.86
C SER A 106 -16.80 -13.60 -10.39
N HIS A 107 -16.55 -12.52 -11.15
CA HIS A 107 -16.42 -12.59 -12.60
C HIS A 107 -15.03 -13.06 -13.04
N TYR A 108 -13.98 -12.73 -12.27
CA TYR A 108 -12.60 -12.91 -12.72
C TYR A 108 -11.85 -14.02 -11.99
N LEU A 109 -12.05 -14.21 -10.67
CA LEU A 109 -11.31 -15.23 -9.91
C LEU A 109 -11.60 -16.67 -10.36
N PRO A 110 -12.84 -17.07 -10.69
CA PRO A 110 -13.12 -18.45 -11.11
C PRO A 110 -12.48 -18.89 -12.43
N VAL A 111 -12.01 -17.92 -13.24
CA VAL A 111 -11.31 -18.19 -14.51
C VAL A 111 -9.86 -18.61 -14.27
N LEU A 112 -9.27 -18.18 -13.14
CA LEU A 112 -7.91 -18.49 -12.80
C LEU A 112 -7.75 -19.97 -12.42
N ARG A 113 -6.70 -20.58 -12.94
CA ARG A 113 -6.34 -21.98 -12.65
C ARG A 113 -4.91 -22.03 -12.15
N GLU A 114 -4.66 -22.88 -11.19
CA GLU A 114 -3.30 -23.22 -10.76
C GLU A 114 -2.58 -23.98 -11.87
N SER A 115 -1.25 -23.91 -11.86
CA SER A 115 -0.45 -24.82 -12.66
C SER A 115 -0.63 -26.26 -12.17
N ASP A 116 -0.69 -27.22 -13.06
CA ASP A 116 -0.95 -28.62 -12.72
C ASP A 116 0.10 -29.17 -11.75
N GLY A 117 -0.36 -29.77 -10.64
CA GLY A 117 0.47 -30.40 -9.64
C GLY A 117 1.37 -29.45 -8.83
N VAL A 118 1.19 -28.11 -8.96
CA VAL A 118 2.10 -27.13 -8.34
C VAL A 118 2.07 -27.20 -6.80
N ARG A 119 0.92 -27.48 -6.18
CA ARG A 119 0.81 -27.59 -4.72
C ARG A 119 1.52 -28.81 -4.18
N GLU A 120 1.36 -29.97 -4.83
CA GLU A 120 2.04 -31.20 -4.48
C GLU A 120 3.56 -31.03 -4.63
N LYS A 121 4.00 -30.35 -5.69
CA LYS A 121 5.41 -30.04 -5.93
C LYS A 121 5.97 -29.15 -4.81
N LEU A 122 5.29 -28.05 -4.46
CA LEU A 122 5.74 -27.17 -3.38
C LEU A 122 5.71 -27.88 -2.02
N LYS A 123 4.67 -28.69 -1.73
CA LYS A 123 4.55 -29.44 -0.49
C LYS A 123 5.66 -30.49 -0.33
N TYR A 124 6.06 -31.12 -1.43
CA TYR A 124 7.19 -32.05 -1.45
C TYR A 124 8.52 -31.32 -1.23
N TYR A 125 8.64 -30.12 -1.80
CA TYR A 125 9.83 -29.29 -1.68
C TYR A 125 10.00 -28.71 -0.27
N ASP A 126 8.97 -28.04 0.25
CA ASP A 126 8.96 -27.42 1.58
C ASP A 126 7.54 -27.26 2.14
N MET A 127 7.26 -28.01 3.23
CA MET A 127 5.93 -27.98 3.86
C MET A 127 5.58 -26.62 4.48
N PHE A 128 6.57 -25.88 5.01
CA PHE A 128 6.30 -24.58 5.63
C PHE A 128 5.91 -23.55 4.59
N HIS A 129 6.60 -23.53 3.46
CA HIS A 129 6.29 -22.63 2.35
C HIS A 129 4.98 -23.02 1.64
N SER A 130 4.66 -24.33 1.59
CA SER A 130 3.35 -24.77 1.12
C SER A 130 2.22 -24.22 1.99
N ARG A 131 2.36 -24.20 3.32
CA ARG A 131 1.36 -23.60 4.22
C ARG A 131 1.25 -22.09 4.06
N GLN A 132 2.34 -21.39 3.76
CA GLN A 132 2.31 -19.96 3.42
C GLN A 132 1.51 -19.73 2.14
N ALA A 133 1.75 -20.52 1.10
CA ALA A 133 1.02 -20.46 -0.16
C ALA A 133 -0.47 -20.79 0.04
N ASP A 134 -0.80 -21.83 0.85
CA ASP A 134 -2.18 -22.18 1.16
C ASP A 134 -2.91 -21.05 1.90
N TYR A 135 -2.27 -20.43 2.87
CA TYR A 135 -2.81 -19.27 3.57
C TYR A 135 -3.04 -18.11 2.60
N LEU A 136 -2.01 -17.73 1.85
CA LEU A 136 -2.04 -16.56 0.98
C LEU A 136 -3.08 -16.74 -0.13
N SER A 137 -3.14 -17.92 -0.75
CA SER A 137 -4.16 -18.25 -1.76
C SER A 137 -5.57 -18.27 -1.16
N GLY A 138 -5.76 -18.86 0.03
CA GLY A 138 -7.04 -18.91 0.72
C GLY A 138 -7.57 -17.54 1.14
N GLU A 139 -6.67 -16.64 1.56
CA GLU A 139 -7.05 -15.28 1.95
C GLU A 139 -7.23 -14.33 0.76
N SER A 140 -6.35 -14.40 -0.23
CA SER A 140 -6.38 -13.49 -1.39
C SER A 140 -7.26 -13.98 -2.54
N GLY A 141 -7.48 -15.29 -2.65
CA GLY A 141 -8.25 -15.92 -3.73
C GLY A 141 -7.44 -16.15 -5.01
N TYR A 142 -6.15 -15.83 -5.05
CA TYR A 142 -5.30 -16.02 -6.23
C TYR A 142 -4.55 -17.35 -6.17
N PRO A 143 -4.39 -18.06 -7.31
CA PRO A 143 -3.74 -19.35 -7.37
C PRO A 143 -2.23 -19.27 -7.37
N LEU A 144 -1.61 -20.41 -7.05
CA LEU A 144 -0.16 -20.64 -7.11
C LEU A 144 0.24 -21.08 -8.53
N TYR A 145 1.42 -20.61 -9.00
CA TYR A 145 1.95 -20.93 -10.32
C TYR A 145 3.41 -21.38 -10.24
N SER A 146 3.82 -22.22 -11.20
CA SER A 146 5.21 -22.62 -11.40
C SER A 146 5.78 -22.15 -12.75
N ASN A 147 4.97 -22.14 -13.80
CA ASN A 147 5.40 -21.82 -15.16
C ASN A 147 5.51 -20.30 -15.40
N THR A 148 6.33 -19.63 -14.59
CA THR A 148 6.49 -18.17 -14.61
C THR A 148 7.93 -17.82 -14.30
N VAL A 149 8.59 -17.11 -15.21
CA VAL A 149 9.90 -16.51 -14.99
C VAL A 149 9.69 -15.11 -14.40
N THR A 150 10.55 -14.75 -13.46
CA THR A 150 10.56 -13.42 -12.86
C THR A 150 11.89 -12.71 -13.07
N GLU A 151 11.87 -11.38 -13.15
CA GLU A 151 13.07 -10.52 -13.20
C GLU A 151 12.92 -9.43 -12.14
N TYR A 152 13.84 -9.37 -11.18
CA TYR A 152 13.91 -8.28 -10.22
C TYR A 152 14.52 -7.04 -10.85
N LEU A 153 13.88 -5.91 -10.65
CA LEU A 153 14.26 -4.64 -11.27
C LEU A 153 14.45 -3.57 -10.19
N SER A 154 15.65 -3.04 -10.10
CA SER A 154 16.04 -1.92 -9.25
C SER A 154 17.31 -1.27 -9.80
N PRO A 155 17.48 0.04 -9.72
CA PRO A 155 16.54 1.06 -9.22
C PRO A 155 15.39 1.37 -10.20
N GLY A 156 14.63 2.45 -9.93
CA GLY A 156 13.47 2.83 -10.73
C GLY A 156 13.76 3.11 -12.22
N GLU A 157 14.95 3.57 -12.53
CA GLU A 157 15.43 3.78 -13.91
C GLU A 157 15.41 2.46 -14.70
N ARG A 158 15.88 1.37 -14.09
CA ARG A 158 15.88 0.07 -14.74
C ARG A 158 14.47 -0.49 -14.94
N ILE A 159 13.59 -0.25 -13.99
CA ILE A 159 12.16 -0.60 -14.13
C ILE A 159 11.57 0.14 -15.33
N PHE A 160 11.85 1.41 -15.45
CA PHE A 160 11.34 2.27 -16.53
C PHE A 160 11.85 1.82 -17.90
N GLU A 161 13.16 1.58 -18.03
CA GLU A 161 13.77 1.08 -19.27
C GLU A 161 13.13 -0.23 -19.71
N ARG A 162 13.06 -1.19 -18.78
CA ARG A 162 12.51 -2.51 -19.09
C ARG A 162 11.02 -2.47 -19.41
N MET A 163 10.27 -1.62 -18.71
CA MET A 163 8.85 -1.41 -18.98
C MET A 163 8.62 -0.79 -20.36
N LEU A 164 9.43 0.19 -20.77
CA LEU A 164 9.33 0.78 -22.11
C LEU A 164 9.57 -0.24 -23.22
N GLU A 165 10.56 -1.13 -23.06
CA GLU A 165 10.83 -2.21 -24.00
C GLU A 165 9.60 -3.10 -24.19
N GLU A 166 8.98 -3.55 -23.09
CA GLU A 166 7.80 -4.43 -23.16
C GLU A 166 6.55 -3.69 -23.69
N LEU A 167 6.37 -2.40 -23.36
CA LEU A 167 5.30 -1.58 -23.93
C LEU A 167 5.45 -1.42 -25.44
N GLN A 168 6.67 -1.21 -25.93
CA GLN A 168 6.95 -1.14 -27.36
C GLN A 168 6.71 -2.47 -28.09
N ALA A 169 6.87 -3.60 -27.41
CA ALA A 169 6.63 -4.92 -27.95
C ALA A 169 5.14 -5.34 -27.94
N ALA A 170 4.26 -4.58 -27.32
CA ALA A 170 2.83 -4.90 -27.22
C ALA A 170 2.15 -5.04 -28.59
N GLU A 171 1.32 -6.08 -28.74
CA GLU A 171 0.62 -6.44 -29.99
C GLU A 171 -0.91 -6.38 -29.86
N LYS A 172 -1.47 -6.66 -28.67
CA LYS A 172 -2.90 -6.83 -28.45
C LYS A 172 -3.47 -5.77 -27.50
N TYR A 173 -2.88 -5.67 -26.30
CA TYR A 173 -3.37 -4.75 -25.29
C TYR A 173 -2.30 -4.34 -24.27
N ILE A 174 -2.50 -3.16 -23.68
CA ILE A 174 -1.71 -2.61 -22.57
C ILE A 174 -2.67 -2.12 -21.48
N TYR A 175 -2.61 -2.71 -20.29
CA TYR A 175 -3.40 -2.32 -19.13
C TYR A 175 -2.49 -1.79 -18.03
N MET A 176 -2.74 -0.58 -17.55
CA MET A 176 -1.92 0.10 -16.55
C MET A 176 -2.76 0.59 -15.38
N GLU A 177 -2.32 0.32 -14.16
CA GLU A 177 -2.96 0.77 -12.92
C GLU A 177 -1.92 1.36 -11.99
N PHE A 178 -2.10 2.64 -11.57
CA PHE A 178 -1.13 3.34 -10.73
C PHE A 178 -1.80 4.22 -9.67
N PHE A 179 -1.15 4.36 -8.51
CA PHE A 179 -1.57 5.33 -7.51
C PHE A 179 -1.22 6.76 -7.93
N ILE A 180 0.00 6.98 -8.43
CA ILE A 180 0.45 8.27 -8.96
C ILE A 180 0.72 8.11 -10.45
N LEU A 181 0.08 9.00 -11.22
CA LEU A 181 0.41 9.26 -12.60
C LEU A 181 0.64 10.76 -12.74
N ALA A 182 1.91 11.13 -12.88
CA ALA A 182 2.37 12.51 -12.97
C ALA A 182 2.93 12.83 -14.36
N GLU A 183 2.56 13.96 -14.92
CA GLU A 183 3.19 14.45 -16.15
C GLU A 183 4.65 14.82 -15.89
N GLY A 184 5.53 14.47 -16.81
CA GLY A 184 6.97 14.66 -16.77
C GLY A 184 7.68 13.88 -17.87
N GLU A 185 9.01 13.71 -17.78
CA GLU A 185 9.80 12.97 -18.76
C GLU A 185 9.41 11.49 -18.82
N MET A 186 9.26 10.85 -17.66
CA MET A 186 8.86 9.44 -17.56
C MET A 186 7.51 9.21 -18.24
N TRP A 187 6.49 10.01 -17.87
CA TRP A 187 5.18 9.89 -18.49
C TRP A 187 5.22 10.23 -19.98
N GLY A 188 5.94 11.28 -20.40
CA GLY A 188 6.04 11.67 -21.80
C GLY A 188 6.55 10.57 -22.70
N ALA A 189 7.55 9.80 -22.24
CA ALA A 189 8.07 8.64 -22.97
C ALA A 189 7.05 7.49 -23.04
N ILE A 190 6.40 7.17 -21.91
CA ILE A 190 5.34 6.15 -21.86
C ILE A 190 4.17 6.55 -22.74
N HIS A 191 3.66 7.78 -22.59
CA HIS A 191 2.54 8.32 -23.34
C HIS A 191 2.76 8.23 -24.86
N LYS A 192 3.95 8.59 -25.32
CA LYS A 192 4.31 8.45 -26.74
C LYS A 192 4.11 7.02 -27.26
N VAL A 193 4.56 6.02 -26.49
CA VAL A 193 4.39 4.62 -26.87
C VAL A 193 2.90 4.23 -26.83
N LEU A 194 2.17 4.62 -25.78
CA LEU A 194 0.75 4.29 -25.65
C LEU A 194 -0.08 4.88 -26.78
N SER A 195 0.15 6.15 -27.17
CA SER A 195 -0.54 6.81 -28.29
C SER A 195 -0.23 6.12 -29.62
N GLU A 196 1.05 5.75 -29.86
CA GLU A 196 1.43 5.02 -31.05
C GLU A 196 0.75 3.65 -31.10
N LYS A 197 0.74 2.91 -29.99
CA LYS A 197 0.09 1.60 -29.90
C LYS A 197 -1.42 1.69 -30.10
N ALA A 198 -2.08 2.65 -29.44
CA ALA A 198 -3.53 2.89 -29.62
C ALA A 198 -3.88 3.22 -31.08
N SER A 199 -3.09 4.06 -31.74
CA SER A 199 -3.30 4.40 -33.16
C SER A 199 -3.11 3.20 -34.10
N ASN A 200 -2.34 2.21 -33.68
CA ASN A 200 -2.13 0.94 -34.40
C ASN A 200 -3.13 -0.17 -34.00
N GLY A 201 -4.16 0.16 -33.24
CA GLY A 201 -5.25 -0.78 -32.88
C GLY A 201 -4.97 -1.64 -31.64
N VAL A 202 -3.89 -1.37 -30.88
CA VAL A 202 -3.67 -2.00 -29.57
C VAL A 202 -4.63 -1.38 -28.57
N GLU A 203 -5.33 -2.22 -27.81
CA GLU A 203 -6.23 -1.75 -26.74
C GLU A 203 -5.43 -1.20 -25.56
N VAL A 204 -5.63 0.07 -25.20
CA VAL A 204 -4.90 0.72 -24.10
C VAL A 204 -5.86 1.20 -23.03
N ARG A 205 -5.72 0.69 -21.80
CA ARG A 205 -6.54 1.10 -20.64
C ARG A 205 -5.67 1.53 -19.47
N VAL A 206 -6.03 2.65 -18.86
CA VAL A 206 -5.25 3.24 -17.74
C VAL A 206 -6.19 3.56 -16.57
N ILE A 207 -5.87 3.06 -15.38
CA ILE A 207 -6.50 3.44 -14.11
C ILE A 207 -5.48 4.21 -13.28
N PHE A 208 -5.88 5.32 -12.68
CA PHE A 208 -5.07 5.97 -11.65
C PHE A 208 -5.92 6.50 -10.51
N ASP A 209 -5.30 6.64 -9.32
CA ASP A 209 -5.96 7.19 -8.14
C ASP A 209 -6.00 8.72 -8.19
N ASP A 210 -7.17 9.32 -7.94
CA ASP A 210 -7.33 10.79 -7.98
C ASP A 210 -6.49 11.50 -6.91
N PHE A 211 -6.34 10.90 -5.72
CA PHE A 211 -5.59 11.52 -4.62
C PHE A 211 -4.08 11.55 -4.90
N GLY A 212 -3.55 10.45 -5.43
CA GLY A 212 -2.14 10.34 -5.78
C GLY A 212 -1.74 11.26 -6.93
N SER A 213 -2.65 11.47 -7.89
CA SER A 213 -2.40 12.20 -9.14
C SER A 213 -2.90 13.64 -9.11
N ILE A 214 -3.62 14.06 -8.06
CA ILE A 214 -4.14 15.44 -7.94
C ILE A 214 -2.99 16.44 -7.96
N LYS A 215 -3.13 17.54 -8.73
CA LYS A 215 -2.12 18.58 -8.96
C LYS A 215 -0.88 18.14 -9.76
N ARG A 216 -0.85 16.91 -10.29
CA ARG A 216 0.26 16.37 -11.08
C ARG A 216 -0.06 16.25 -12.56
N GLN A 217 -1.27 16.67 -12.96
CA GLN A 217 -1.79 16.57 -14.32
C GLN A 217 -2.43 17.89 -14.75
N HIS A 218 -2.30 18.21 -16.03
CA HIS A 218 -3.00 19.33 -16.65
C HIS A 218 -4.52 19.09 -16.68
N LYS A 219 -5.27 20.18 -16.80
CA LYS A 219 -6.73 20.15 -16.72
C LYS A 219 -7.40 19.25 -17.77
N ASP A 220 -6.82 19.19 -18.96
CA ASP A 220 -7.37 18.47 -20.10
C ASP A 220 -6.70 17.09 -20.30
N PHE A 221 -5.88 16.65 -19.34
CA PHE A 221 -5.11 15.40 -19.41
C PHE A 221 -5.95 14.19 -19.83
N ILE A 222 -7.06 13.91 -19.13
CA ILE A 222 -7.94 12.78 -19.44
C ILE A 222 -8.63 12.93 -20.79
N VAL A 223 -9.03 14.17 -21.15
CA VAL A 223 -9.71 14.44 -22.42
C VAL A 223 -8.77 14.17 -23.58
N ASN A 224 -7.50 14.59 -23.46
CA ASN A 224 -6.49 14.37 -24.49
C ASN A 224 -6.20 12.87 -24.68
N LEU A 225 -5.98 12.11 -23.60
CA LEU A 225 -5.74 10.67 -23.70
C LEU A 225 -6.89 9.93 -24.38
N ARG A 226 -8.14 10.27 -24.04
CA ARG A 226 -9.31 9.65 -24.68
C ARG A 226 -9.42 10.03 -26.16
N ALA A 227 -9.04 11.23 -26.52
CA ALA A 227 -9.01 11.66 -27.94
C ALA A 227 -7.96 10.89 -28.76
N GLU A 228 -6.94 10.34 -28.10
CA GLU A 228 -5.89 9.51 -28.70
C GLU A 228 -6.24 8.00 -28.69
N GLY A 229 -7.45 7.64 -28.28
CA GLY A 229 -7.89 6.23 -28.21
C GLY A 229 -7.45 5.46 -26.97
N ILE A 230 -6.97 6.16 -25.93
CA ILE A 230 -6.59 5.57 -24.66
C ILE A 230 -7.76 5.65 -23.67
N ASP A 231 -8.28 4.51 -23.24
CA ASP A 231 -9.34 4.45 -22.23
C ASP A 231 -8.80 4.78 -20.85
N VAL A 232 -9.35 5.79 -20.20
CA VAL A 232 -8.87 6.26 -18.89
C VAL A 232 -9.98 6.25 -17.86
N SER A 233 -9.70 5.65 -16.71
CA SER A 233 -10.56 5.69 -15.53
C SER A 233 -9.85 6.25 -14.30
N VAL A 234 -10.57 7.02 -13.49
CA VAL A 234 -10.05 7.63 -12.26
C VAL A 234 -10.66 6.96 -11.06
N PHE A 235 -9.83 6.29 -10.27
CA PHE A 235 -10.29 5.65 -9.05
C PHE A 235 -10.61 6.68 -7.97
N ASN A 236 -11.78 6.52 -7.35
CA ASN A 236 -12.27 7.25 -6.18
C ASN A 236 -12.04 8.77 -6.25
N PRO A 237 -12.66 9.45 -7.25
CA PRO A 237 -12.49 10.89 -7.44
C PRO A 237 -12.85 11.68 -6.19
N ILE A 238 -12.01 12.65 -5.81
CA ILE A 238 -12.25 13.50 -4.65
C ILE A 238 -13.48 14.39 -4.90
N LYS A 239 -14.57 14.01 -4.27
CA LYS A 239 -15.83 14.76 -4.26
C LYS A 239 -15.99 15.49 -2.92
N PRO A 240 -16.68 16.63 -2.87
CA PRO A 240 -17.00 17.33 -1.62
C PRO A 240 -18.13 16.62 -0.87
N SER A 241 -17.93 15.38 -0.51
CA SER A 241 -18.84 14.59 0.30
C SER A 241 -18.08 14.09 1.53
N MET A 242 -18.78 13.95 2.66
CA MET A 242 -18.19 13.42 3.89
C MET A 242 -18.10 11.88 3.84
N ASN A 243 -17.79 11.32 2.67
CA ASN A 243 -17.75 9.88 2.48
C ASN A 243 -16.41 9.32 2.98
N ILE A 244 -16.46 8.40 3.92
CA ILE A 244 -15.31 7.71 4.53
C ILE A 244 -14.51 6.92 3.50
N PHE A 245 -15.15 6.37 2.46
CA PHE A 245 -14.49 5.64 1.37
C PHE A 245 -13.40 6.48 0.68
N MET A 246 -13.44 7.80 0.81
CA MET A 246 -12.36 8.67 0.31
C MET A 246 -11.00 8.43 0.98
N ASN A 247 -10.95 7.77 2.13
CA ASN A 247 -9.70 7.36 2.76
C ASN A 247 -9.12 6.08 2.13
N ASN A 248 -9.97 5.29 1.48
CA ASN A 248 -9.56 4.08 0.77
C ASN A 248 -8.99 4.48 -0.59
N ARG A 249 -7.75 4.10 -0.85
CA ARG A 249 -7.02 4.48 -2.06
C ARG A 249 -6.52 3.26 -2.81
N ASN A 250 -6.45 3.38 -4.12
CA ASN A 250 -5.84 2.37 -4.95
C ASN A 250 -4.34 2.61 -5.02
N HIS A 251 -3.59 1.86 -4.20
CA HIS A 251 -2.14 1.98 -4.11
C HIS A 251 -1.42 0.92 -4.94
N ARG A 252 -2.14 0.13 -5.75
CA ARG A 252 -1.57 -0.86 -6.65
C ARG A 252 -0.79 -0.18 -7.78
N LYS A 253 0.22 -0.88 -8.29
CA LYS A 253 0.99 -0.53 -9.47
C LYS A 253 1.08 -1.80 -10.30
N ILE A 254 0.34 -1.84 -11.37
CA ILE A 254 0.21 -3.00 -12.25
C ILE A 254 0.35 -2.53 -13.69
N VAL A 255 1.17 -3.23 -14.46
CA VAL A 255 1.18 -3.16 -15.92
C VAL A 255 1.00 -4.57 -16.44
N VAL A 256 0.04 -4.78 -17.33
CA VAL A 256 -0.17 -6.07 -18.01
C VAL A 256 -0.12 -5.83 -19.51
N ILE A 257 0.68 -6.65 -20.20
CA ILE A 257 0.92 -6.54 -21.64
C ILE A 257 0.62 -7.90 -22.27
N ASP A 258 -0.35 -7.95 -23.16
CA ASP A 258 -0.74 -9.10 -23.99
C ASP A 258 -1.02 -10.40 -23.20
N GLY A 259 -1.27 -10.31 -21.88
CA GLY A 259 -1.39 -11.48 -21.00
C GLY A 259 -0.11 -12.31 -20.86
N LYS A 260 1.00 -11.82 -21.36
CA LYS A 260 2.31 -12.50 -21.35
C LYS A 260 3.28 -11.92 -20.33
N THR A 261 3.24 -10.60 -20.15
CA THR A 261 4.15 -9.87 -19.25
C THR A 261 3.34 -9.05 -18.25
N ALA A 262 3.76 -9.04 -16.98
CA ALA A 262 3.24 -8.13 -15.96
C ALA A 262 4.36 -7.47 -15.18
N PHE A 263 4.13 -6.25 -14.70
CA PHE A 263 5.00 -5.54 -13.77
C PHE A 263 4.23 -5.17 -12.51
N THR A 264 4.87 -5.28 -11.36
CA THR A 264 4.41 -4.71 -10.09
C THR A 264 5.59 -4.28 -9.23
N GLY A 265 5.34 -3.47 -8.19
CA GLY A 265 6.40 -3.02 -7.29
C GLY A 265 6.06 -1.72 -6.57
N GLY A 266 7.07 -1.06 -6.01
CA GLY A 266 6.91 0.18 -5.26
C GLY A 266 6.72 1.42 -6.14
N PHE A 267 7.15 1.39 -7.39
CA PHE A 267 7.26 2.52 -8.31
C PHE A 267 5.92 3.07 -8.79
N ASN A 268 5.85 4.38 -8.98
CA ASN A 268 4.76 5.04 -9.70
C ASN A 268 5.28 5.70 -10.98
N ILE A 269 4.39 6.35 -11.72
CA ILE A 269 4.77 7.14 -12.89
C ILE A 269 5.01 8.58 -12.47
N GLY A 270 6.29 8.98 -12.50
CA GLY A 270 6.73 10.34 -12.15
C GLY A 270 8.26 10.43 -12.12
N ASP A 271 8.78 11.60 -12.42
CA ASP A 271 10.21 11.85 -12.62
C ASP A 271 11.07 11.61 -11.37
N GLU A 272 10.48 11.72 -10.18
CA GLU A 272 11.16 11.36 -8.94
C GLU A 272 11.51 9.87 -8.85
N TYR A 273 10.70 8.97 -9.42
CA TYR A 273 10.91 7.52 -9.38
C TYR A 273 12.05 7.03 -10.27
N ILE A 274 12.44 7.85 -11.24
CA ILE A 274 13.58 7.60 -12.16
C ILE A 274 14.73 8.58 -11.94
N ASN A 275 14.77 9.24 -10.80
CA ASN A 275 15.81 10.21 -10.40
C ASN A 275 16.06 11.37 -11.37
N LYS A 276 15.12 11.66 -12.28
CA LYS A 276 15.16 12.86 -13.15
C LYS A 276 14.78 14.12 -12.37
N MET A 277 14.00 13.97 -11.29
CA MET A 277 13.69 15.01 -10.34
C MET A 277 14.21 14.63 -8.96
N ILE A 278 15.24 15.33 -8.49
CA ILE A 278 15.79 15.11 -7.13
C ILE A 278 14.89 15.82 -6.12
N ARG A 279 14.16 15.05 -5.32
CA ARG A 279 13.22 15.57 -4.32
C ARG A 279 13.66 15.28 -2.88
N PHE A 280 14.12 14.06 -2.62
CA PHE A 280 14.53 13.57 -1.30
C PHE A 280 15.86 12.80 -1.36
N GLY A 281 16.85 13.36 -2.08
CA GLY A 281 18.07 12.64 -2.43
C GLY A 281 17.80 11.59 -3.52
N HIS A 282 18.62 10.56 -3.57
CA HIS A 282 18.42 9.43 -4.48
C HIS A 282 17.17 8.64 -4.08
N TRP A 283 16.24 8.49 -5.03
CA TRP A 283 15.02 7.70 -4.86
C TRP A 283 15.29 6.25 -5.28
N LEU A 284 15.27 5.34 -4.30
CA LEU A 284 15.47 3.93 -4.57
C LEU A 284 14.14 3.18 -4.54
N ASP A 285 13.74 2.68 -5.69
CA ASP A 285 12.55 1.84 -5.80
C ASP A 285 12.88 0.45 -6.37
N SER A 286 11.93 -0.46 -6.29
CA SER A 286 12.05 -1.82 -6.77
C SER A 286 10.75 -2.30 -7.39
N GLY A 287 10.88 -3.20 -8.35
CA GLY A 287 9.77 -3.89 -9.00
C GLY A 287 10.16 -5.29 -9.41
N ILE A 288 9.19 -6.02 -9.85
CA ILE A 288 9.33 -7.34 -10.44
C ILE A 288 8.58 -7.39 -11.77
N MET A 289 9.21 -7.91 -12.79
CA MET A 289 8.59 -8.31 -14.03
C MET A 289 8.30 -9.81 -13.97
N LEU A 290 7.12 -10.21 -14.41
CA LEU A 290 6.69 -11.60 -14.50
C LEU A 290 6.35 -11.93 -15.94
N ARG A 291 6.77 -13.11 -16.42
CA ARG A 291 6.40 -13.64 -17.72
C ARG A 291 5.94 -15.10 -17.57
N GLY A 292 4.70 -15.39 -17.93
CA GLY A 292 4.12 -16.72 -17.81
C GLY A 292 2.74 -16.74 -17.15
N GLU A 293 2.39 -17.87 -16.56
CA GLU A 293 1.03 -18.13 -16.09
C GLU A 293 0.56 -17.17 -14.97
N ALA A 294 1.45 -16.70 -14.10
CA ALA A 294 1.09 -15.79 -13.00
C ALA A 294 0.57 -14.42 -13.48
N VAL A 295 0.85 -14.04 -14.74
CA VAL A 295 0.33 -12.81 -15.36
C VAL A 295 -1.21 -12.79 -15.38
N LYS A 296 -1.86 -13.95 -15.48
CA LYS A 296 -3.32 -14.09 -15.43
C LYS A 296 -3.92 -13.48 -14.16
N SER A 297 -3.23 -13.61 -13.03
CA SER A 297 -3.69 -13.02 -11.76
C SER A 297 -3.63 -11.49 -11.77
N PHE A 298 -2.57 -10.89 -12.31
CA PHE A 298 -2.48 -9.44 -12.45
C PHE A 298 -3.49 -8.88 -13.44
N LEU A 299 -3.77 -9.61 -14.52
CA LEU A 299 -4.86 -9.29 -15.45
C LEU A 299 -6.20 -9.29 -14.73
N ALA A 300 -6.50 -10.33 -13.94
CA ALA A 300 -7.75 -10.41 -13.16
C ALA A 300 -7.85 -9.26 -12.13
N MET A 301 -6.74 -8.89 -11.47
CA MET A 301 -6.69 -7.75 -10.55
C MET A 301 -7.05 -6.45 -11.25
N PHE A 302 -6.48 -6.20 -12.43
CA PHE A 302 -6.80 -5.03 -13.23
C PHE A 302 -8.25 -5.02 -13.69
N CYS A 303 -8.75 -6.12 -14.30
CA CYS A 303 -10.12 -6.22 -14.79
C CYS A 303 -11.15 -6.01 -13.66
N CYS A 304 -10.91 -6.59 -12.49
CA CYS A 304 -11.74 -6.39 -11.31
C CYS A 304 -11.80 -4.92 -10.88
N MET A 305 -10.65 -4.22 -10.86
CA MET A 305 -10.61 -2.80 -10.49
C MET A 305 -11.20 -1.91 -11.60
N TRP A 306 -11.03 -2.27 -12.86
CA TRP A 306 -11.67 -1.58 -13.98
C TRP A 306 -13.20 -1.64 -13.85
N GLU A 307 -13.77 -2.84 -13.70
CA GLU A 307 -15.21 -3.02 -13.51
C GLU A 307 -15.71 -2.34 -12.24
N PHE A 308 -14.98 -2.47 -11.13
CA PHE A 308 -15.32 -1.79 -9.88
C PHE A 308 -15.39 -0.27 -10.05
N THR A 309 -14.55 0.31 -10.88
CA THR A 309 -14.44 1.77 -11.05
C THR A 309 -15.42 2.29 -12.10
N THR A 310 -15.55 1.61 -13.24
CA THR A 310 -16.33 2.04 -14.40
C THR A 310 -17.72 1.44 -14.45
N GLY A 311 -17.92 0.22 -13.93
CA GLY A 311 -19.10 -0.62 -14.13
C GLY A 311 -19.07 -1.43 -15.42
N GLU A 312 -18.00 -1.32 -16.22
CA GLU A 312 -17.79 -2.07 -17.44
C GLU A 312 -17.10 -3.40 -17.14
N GLN A 313 -17.74 -4.51 -17.42
CA GLN A 313 -17.15 -5.84 -17.31
C GLN A 313 -16.34 -6.14 -18.56
N LEU A 314 -15.08 -6.55 -18.38
CA LEU A 314 -14.20 -6.97 -19.46
C LEU A 314 -14.29 -8.48 -19.66
N ASP A 315 -14.24 -8.94 -20.92
CA ASP A 315 -14.14 -10.37 -21.21
C ASP A 315 -12.67 -10.83 -21.01
N ILE A 316 -12.36 -11.26 -19.78
CA ILE A 316 -11.02 -11.73 -19.44
C ILE A 316 -10.60 -12.94 -20.29
N SER A 317 -11.55 -13.77 -20.77
CA SER A 317 -11.24 -14.99 -21.51
C SER A 317 -10.54 -14.68 -22.84
N SER A 318 -10.89 -13.57 -23.48
CA SER A 318 -10.27 -13.11 -24.73
C SER A 318 -8.87 -12.50 -24.51
N HIS A 319 -8.51 -12.14 -23.27
CA HIS A 319 -7.27 -11.49 -22.89
C HIS A 319 -6.26 -12.42 -22.21
N ILE A 320 -6.71 -13.58 -21.72
CA ILE A 320 -5.81 -14.61 -21.17
C ILE A 320 -4.92 -15.15 -22.29
N SER A 321 -3.63 -15.22 -22.01
CA SER A 321 -2.66 -15.88 -22.88
C SER A 321 -2.39 -17.30 -22.41
N ASP A 322 -2.26 -18.23 -23.34
CA ASP A 322 -1.76 -19.60 -23.08
C ASP A 322 -0.21 -19.63 -22.97
N PHE A 323 0.42 -18.47 -22.95
CA PHE A 323 1.87 -18.38 -22.81
C PHE A 323 2.30 -18.91 -21.45
N SER A 324 3.18 -19.90 -21.49
CA SER A 324 3.81 -20.53 -20.34
C SER A 324 5.31 -20.36 -20.48
N ALA A 325 5.98 -19.94 -19.41
CA ALA A 325 7.44 -19.82 -19.39
C ALA A 325 8.10 -21.08 -18.82
N ALA A 326 9.41 -21.12 -18.82
CA ALA A 326 10.16 -22.13 -18.09
C ALA A 326 9.83 -22.09 -16.60
N ASP A 327 9.87 -23.26 -15.96
CA ASP A 327 9.71 -23.38 -14.52
C ASP A 327 10.91 -22.75 -13.80
N ASP A 328 10.65 -21.73 -12.98
CA ASP A 328 11.63 -21.06 -12.13
C ASP A 328 11.03 -20.90 -10.72
N GLY A 329 10.81 -22.03 -10.05
CA GLY A 329 10.22 -22.09 -8.72
C GLY A 329 8.73 -21.78 -8.68
N PHE A 330 8.29 -21.03 -7.67
CA PHE A 330 6.87 -20.81 -7.36
C PHE A 330 6.56 -19.32 -7.26
N VAL A 331 5.44 -18.93 -7.84
CA VAL A 331 4.97 -17.55 -7.83
C VAL A 331 3.49 -17.51 -7.43
N LEU A 332 3.14 -16.70 -6.44
CA LEU A 332 1.77 -16.46 -6.02
C LEU A 332 1.52 -14.95 -5.98
N PRO A 333 0.89 -14.38 -7.02
CA PRO A 333 0.38 -13.01 -6.95
C PRO A 333 -0.72 -12.90 -5.91
N TYR A 334 -0.76 -11.79 -5.19
CA TYR A 334 -1.82 -11.53 -4.21
C TYR A 334 -2.27 -10.09 -4.24
N CYS A 335 -3.51 -9.85 -3.84
CA CYS A 335 -3.98 -8.50 -3.56
C CYS A 335 -4.58 -8.41 -2.16
N ASP A 336 -4.58 -7.21 -1.64
CA ASP A 336 -5.19 -6.82 -0.38
C ASP A 336 -6.14 -5.65 -0.61
N GLY A 337 -7.09 -5.45 0.30
CA GLY A 337 -8.00 -4.33 0.16
C GLY A 337 -8.91 -4.09 1.36
N PRO A 338 -9.40 -2.86 1.49
CA PRO A 338 -10.16 -2.40 2.65
C PRO A 338 -11.62 -2.86 2.67
N LEU A 339 -12.09 -3.57 1.66
CA LEU A 339 -13.50 -3.95 1.51
C LEU A 339 -13.82 -5.36 2.05
N ASN A 340 -12.82 -6.11 2.47
CA ASN A 340 -12.98 -7.38 3.18
C ASN A 340 -12.35 -7.27 4.58
N ASN A 341 -12.47 -8.30 5.41
CA ASN A 341 -11.85 -8.35 6.73
C ASN A 341 -10.59 -9.23 6.73
N LYS A 342 -9.98 -9.36 5.56
CA LYS A 342 -8.80 -10.18 5.34
C LYS A 342 -7.61 -9.24 5.19
N ASN A 343 -6.44 -9.64 5.69
CA ASN A 343 -5.18 -8.91 5.56
C ASN A 343 -4.10 -9.88 5.06
N PRO A 344 -4.20 -10.39 3.81
CA PRO A 344 -3.26 -11.39 3.30
C PRO A 344 -1.82 -10.89 3.30
N ALA A 345 -1.58 -9.61 3.02
CA ALA A 345 -0.25 -9.03 2.98
C ALA A 345 0.41 -8.98 4.38
N GLU A 346 -0.29 -8.48 5.39
CA GLU A 346 0.22 -8.46 6.76
C GLU A 346 0.46 -9.89 7.27
N GLY A 347 -0.49 -10.80 6.98
CA GLY A 347 -0.42 -12.19 7.40
C GLY A 347 0.77 -12.93 6.77
N ILE A 348 1.06 -12.75 5.49
CA ILE A 348 2.22 -13.39 4.86
C ILE A 348 3.54 -12.85 5.42
N TYR A 349 3.65 -11.54 5.72
CA TYR A 349 4.82 -10.96 6.36
C TYR A 349 5.06 -11.58 7.75
N MET A 350 3.98 -11.76 8.54
CA MET A 350 4.06 -12.45 9.83
C MET A 350 4.48 -13.91 9.69
N GLN A 351 3.99 -14.61 8.68
CA GLN A 351 4.36 -16.01 8.45
C GLN A 351 5.81 -16.16 8.00
N ILE A 352 6.33 -15.29 7.14
CA ILE A 352 7.75 -15.28 6.75
C ILE A 352 8.62 -15.11 8.00
N LEU A 353 8.30 -14.14 8.87
CA LEU A 353 9.03 -13.92 10.12
C LEU A 353 8.98 -15.11 11.07
N ASN A 354 7.82 -15.80 11.17
CA ASN A 354 7.64 -16.95 12.07
C ASN A 354 8.29 -18.24 11.55
N THR A 355 8.53 -18.36 10.26
CA THR A 355 9.11 -19.57 9.63
C THR A 355 10.58 -19.41 9.27
N ALA A 356 11.12 -18.19 9.35
CA ALA A 356 12.52 -17.92 9.10
C ALA A 356 13.46 -18.74 9.99
N GLN A 357 14.56 -19.23 9.39
CA GLN A 357 15.55 -20.07 10.06
C GLN A 357 16.90 -19.38 10.22
N LYS A 358 17.26 -18.44 9.33
CA LYS A 358 18.55 -17.77 9.32
C LYS A 358 18.41 -16.26 9.37
N TYR A 359 17.63 -15.70 8.44
CA TYR A 359 17.51 -14.26 8.33
C TYR A 359 16.18 -13.82 7.69
N VAL A 360 15.76 -12.60 8.01
CA VAL A 360 14.72 -11.84 7.28
C VAL A 360 15.20 -10.43 7.06
N TYR A 361 15.31 -10.00 5.80
CA TYR A 361 15.66 -8.63 5.45
C TYR A 361 14.46 -7.92 4.86
N ILE A 362 14.22 -6.71 5.31
CA ILE A 362 13.02 -5.92 5.04
C ILE A 362 13.41 -4.53 4.55
N ALA A 363 12.87 -4.09 3.43
CA ALA A 363 12.93 -2.70 3.01
C ALA A 363 11.52 -2.12 2.96
N SER A 364 11.30 -0.98 3.62
CA SER A 364 10.02 -0.28 3.60
C SER A 364 10.21 1.21 3.85
N PRO A 365 9.51 2.10 3.10
CA PRO A 365 9.60 3.53 3.32
C PRO A 365 9.03 3.97 4.67
N TYR A 366 8.15 3.17 5.25
CA TYR A 366 7.52 3.44 6.54
C TYR A 366 7.56 2.19 7.41
N LEU A 367 7.76 2.40 8.72
CA LEU A 367 7.75 1.36 9.74
C LEU A 367 6.78 1.80 10.85
N ILE A 368 5.50 1.79 10.52
CA ILE A 368 4.41 2.23 11.41
C ILE A 368 3.50 1.03 11.65
N ILE A 369 4.02 0.11 12.44
CA ILE A 369 3.46 -1.21 12.68
C ILE A 369 2.71 -1.27 14.01
N ASP A 370 1.82 -2.22 14.12
CA ASP A 370 1.09 -2.51 15.35
C ASP A 370 1.91 -3.35 16.34
N ASN A 371 1.32 -3.57 17.50
CA ASN A 371 1.97 -4.37 18.54
C ASN A 371 2.17 -5.84 18.14
N THR A 372 1.32 -6.39 17.29
CA THR A 372 1.43 -7.78 16.83
C THR A 372 2.64 -7.95 15.94
N MET A 373 2.78 -7.12 14.92
CA MET A 373 3.94 -7.12 14.02
C MET A 373 5.23 -6.81 14.78
N THR A 374 5.21 -5.82 15.69
CA THR A 374 6.35 -5.51 16.57
C THR A 374 6.77 -6.72 17.39
N SER A 375 5.81 -7.42 18.02
CA SER A 375 6.09 -8.59 18.84
C SER A 375 6.70 -9.74 18.03
N ILE A 376 6.21 -9.98 16.80
CA ILE A 376 6.74 -11.02 15.93
C ILE A 376 8.17 -10.72 15.49
N LEU A 377 8.46 -9.47 15.09
CA LEU A 377 9.83 -9.02 14.76
C LEU A 377 10.78 -9.20 15.94
N CYS A 378 10.33 -8.81 17.14
CA CYS A 378 11.11 -8.99 18.38
C CYS A 378 11.34 -10.45 18.70
N MET A 379 10.33 -11.32 18.55
CA MET A 379 10.48 -12.77 18.79
C MET A 379 11.45 -13.39 17.81
N ALA A 380 11.34 -13.09 16.52
CA ALA A 380 12.27 -13.59 15.50
C ALA A 380 13.73 -13.25 15.86
N ALA A 381 14.00 -11.97 16.16
CA ALA A 381 15.35 -11.52 16.51
C ALA A 381 15.86 -12.17 17.82
N ARG A 382 15.02 -12.27 18.86
CA ARG A 382 15.40 -12.95 20.14
C ARG A 382 15.59 -14.45 19.97
N SER A 383 15.01 -15.06 18.96
CA SER A 383 15.21 -16.47 18.61
C SER A 383 16.50 -16.71 17.81
N GLY A 384 17.29 -15.64 17.54
CA GLY A 384 18.57 -15.74 16.84
C GLY A 384 18.49 -15.53 15.33
N ILE A 385 17.32 -15.15 14.78
CA ILE A 385 17.17 -14.78 13.37
C ILE A 385 17.80 -13.40 13.12
N ASP A 386 18.63 -13.28 12.09
CA ASP A 386 19.19 -11.99 11.65
C ASP A 386 18.10 -11.16 10.96
N VAL A 387 17.40 -10.34 11.76
CA VAL A 387 16.34 -9.44 11.24
C VAL A 387 16.95 -8.08 10.94
N ARG A 388 16.90 -7.67 9.67
CA ARG A 388 17.39 -6.35 9.23
C ARG A 388 16.28 -5.56 8.55
N ILE A 389 16.14 -4.30 8.93
CA ILE A 389 15.14 -3.39 8.36
C ILE A 389 15.84 -2.16 7.82
N VAL A 390 15.55 -1.79 6.57
CA VAL A 390 16.04 -0.56 5.95
C VAL A 390 14.87 0.41 5.76
N THR A 391 15.05 1.63 6.23
CA THR A 391 14.11 2.76 6.11
C THR A 391 14.80 3.96 5.49
N PRO A 392 14.07 5.00 5.04
CA PRO A 392 14.66 6.21 4.50
C PRO A 392 15.44 7.01 5.55
N HIS A 393 16.58 7.59 5.14
CA HIS A 393 17.28 8.60 5.93
C HIS A 393 16.68 10.01 5.74
N ILE A 394 16.35 10.37 4.49
CA ILE A 394 15.72 11.65 4.15
C ILE A 394 14.21 11.42 4.04
N PRO A 395 13.38 12.02 4.92
CA PRO A 395 11.94 11.79 4.94
C PRO A 395 11.20 12.53 3.81
N ASP A 396 10.16 11.89 3.26
CA ASP A 396 9.21 12.56 2.36
C ASP A 396 8.19 13.43 3.11
N LYS A 397 7.89 13.07 4.37
CA LYS A 397 6.94 13.77 5.26
C LYS A 397 7.54 13.94 6.65
N TRP A 398 7.66 15.19 7.08
CA TRP A 398 8.25 15.58 8.38
C TRP A 398 7.54 14.99 9.61
N TYR A 399 6.26 14.59 9.48
CA TYR A 399 5.47 14.04 10.58
C TYR A 399 5.43 12.50 10.57
N VAL A 400 5.66 11.84 9.45
CA VAL A 400 5.64 10.36 9.32
C VAL A 400 6.94 9.75 9.83
N HIS A 401 8.08 10.32 9.47
CA HIS A 401 9.39 9.79 9.84
C HIS A 401 9.61 9.67 11.37
N PRO A 402 9.22 10.66 12.21
CA PRO A 402 9.30 10.48 13.66
C PRO A 402 8.44 9.33 14.19
N VAL A 403 7.33 8.99 13.53
CA VAL A 403 6.49 7.85 13.90
C VAL A 403 7.16 6.53 13.52
N THR A 404 7.73 6.44 12.32
CA THR A 404 8.62 5.32 11.93
C THR A 404 9.73 5.11 12.97
N GLN A 405 10.41 6.16 13.35
CA GLN A 405 11.51 6.13 14.32
C GLN A 405 11.04 5.81 15.76
N TYR A 406 9.77 5.98 16.09
CA TYR A 406 9.24 5.61 17.41
C TYR A 406 9.41 4.11 17.68
N SER A 407 9.17 3.27 16.69
CA SER A 407 9.27 1.81 16.78
C SER A 407 10.72 1.31 16.93
N TYR A 408 11.73 2.12 16.62
CA TYR A 408 13.13 1.66 16.60
C TYR A 408 13.61 1.15 17.96
N LEU A 409 13.25 1.83 19.07
CA LEU A 409 13.82 1.49 20.38
C LEU A 409 13.50 0.06 20.80
N GLU A 410 12.24 -0.33 20.69
CA GLU A 410 11.77 -1.67 21.08
C GLU A 410 12.37 -2.76 20.20
N LEU A 411 12.45 -2.51 18.90
CA LEU A 411 13.05 -3.43 17.92
C LEU A 411 14.56 -3.60 18.17
N LEU A 412 15.29 -2.50 18.39
CA LEU A 412 16.72 -2.51 18.68
C LEU A 412 17.02 -3.25 20.02
N GLU A 413 16.18 -3.07 21.04
CA GLU A 413 16.30 -3.79 22.31
C GLU A 413 16.07 -5.28 22.19
N ALA A 414 15.32 -5.70 21.18
CA ALA A 414 15.10 -7.11 20.85
C ALA A 414 16.21 -7.72 20.00
N GLY A 415 17.12 -6.91 19.44
CA GLY A 415 18.20 -7.38 18.57
C GLY A 415 17.94 -7.20 17.08
N VAL A 416 16.80 -6.60 16.68
CA VAL A 416 16.56 -6.21 15.28
C VAL A 416 17.57 -5.15 14.87
N ARG A 417 18.19 -5.30 13.71
CA ARG A 417 19.14 -4.33 13.16
C ARG A 417 18.42 -3.38 12.21
N ILE A 418 18.50 -2.09 12.48
CA ILE A 418 17.83 -1.05 11.71
C ILE A 418 18.87 -0.20 11.00
N PHE A 419 18.63 0.07 9.74
CA PHE A 419 19.48 0.85 8.86
C PHE A 419 18.67 2.00 8.25
N GLU A 420 19.27 3.16 8.11
CA GLU A 420 18.71 4.27 7.34
C GLU A 420 19.50 4.45 6.03
N TYR A 421 18.79 4.43 4.90
CA TYR A 421 19.37 4.58 3.56
C TYR A 421 19.88 6.01 3.36
N THR A 422 21.17 6.25 3.52
CA THR A 422 21.76 7.59 3.57
C THR A 422 21.73 8.37 2.25
N PRO A 423 21.79 7.74 1.04
CA PRO A 423 21.73 8.50 -0.19
C PRO A 423 20.41 9.24 -0.42
N GLY A 424 19.32 8.83 0.26
CA GLY A 424 18.04 9.50 0.08
C GLY A 424 16.83 8.75 0.64
N PHE A 425 15.85 8.54 -0.24
CA PHE A 425 14.56 7.93 0.11
C PHE A 425 14.43 6.54 -0.50
N ILE A 426 14.50 5.51 0.35
CA ILE A 426 14.16 4.14 -0.08
C ILE A 426 12.64 3.97 -0.09
N HIS A 427 12.08 3.63 -1.25
CA HIS A 427 10.64 3.41 -1.44
C HIS A 427 10.30 1.97 -1.81
N SER A 428 11.29 1.08 -1.83
CA SER A 428 11.11 -0.36 -2.03
C SER A 428 10.27 -1.00 -0.93
N LYS A 429 9.46 -2.01 -1.27
CA LYS A 429 8.67 -2.81 -0.34
C LYS A 429 9.04 -4.27 -0.59
N LEU A 430 9.98 -4.75 0.19
CA LEU A 430 10.62 -6.04 0.00
C LEU A 430 10.71 -6.80 1.32
N PHE A 431 10.47 -8.10 1.24
CA PHE A 431 10.91 -9.10 2.21
C PHE A 431 11.74 -10.15 1.49
N VAL A 432 12.86 -10.54 2.06
CA VAL A 432 13.63 -11.70 1.60
C VAL A 432 14.10 -12.52 2.79
N SER A 433 13.96 -13.84 2.72
CA SER A 433 14.27 -14.74 3.81
C SER A 433 14.94 -16.01 3.30
N ASP A 434 16.02 -16.41 4.01
CA ASP A 434 16.64 -17.74 3.97
C ASP A 434 17.09 -18.22 2.59
N ASP A 435 17.32 -17.33 1.63
CA ASP A 435 17.62 -17.62 0.22
C ASP A 435 16.49 -18.37 -0.52
N LYS A 436 15.29 -18.40 0.06
CA LYS A 436 14.19 -19.23 -0.44
C LYS A 436 12.92 -18.44 -0.79
N ILE A 437 12.64 -17.39 -0.05
CA ILE A 437 11.38 -16.64 -0.18
C ILE A 437 11.66 -15.16 -0.35
N ALA A 438 10.87 -14.51 -1.19
CA ALA A 438 10.74 -13.07 -1.17
C ALA A 438 9.30 -12.61 -1.47
N THR A 439 9.00 -11.37 -1.09
CA THR A 439 7.81 -10.65 -1.56
C THR A 439 8.24 -9.33 -2.18
N VAL A 440 7.67 -9.01 -3.32
CA VAL A 440 7.84 -7.74 -4.02
C VAL A 440 6.48 -7.19 -4.35
N GLY A 441 6.20 -5.94 -3.97
CA GLY A 441 4.87 -5.37 -4.23
C GLY A 441 4.72 -3.92 -3.83
N THR A 442 3.49 -3.56 -3.53
CA THR A 442 3.11 -2.18 -3.22
C THR A 442 2.95 -1.91 -1.73
N VAL A 443 2.93 -2.97 -0.90
CA VAL A 443 2.53 -2.95 0.51
C VAL A 443 3.61 -2.41 1.42
N ASN A 444 3.41 -1.23 2.00
CA ASN A 444 4.30 -0.71 3.05
C ASN A 444 4.05 -1.39 4.39
N MET A 445 5.01 -1.32 5.30
CA MET A 445 4.82 -1.69 6.70
C MET A 445 4.16 -0.55 7.48
N ASP A 446 2.91 -0.22 7.13
CA ASP A 446 2.12 0.80 7.81
C ASP A 446 0.61 0.47 7.85
N TYR A 447 -0.12 1.12 8.77
CA TYR A 447 -1.56 0.90 8.93
C TYR A 447 -2.36 1.24 7.68
N ARG A 448 -1.89 2.20 6.85
CA ARG A 448 -2.63 2.57 5.64
C ARG A 448 -2.62 1.45 4.62
N SER A 449 -1.45 0.85 4.39
CA SER A 449 -1.32 -0.29 3.48
C SER A 449 -2.11 -1.50 3.97
N PHE A 450 -2.03 -1.84 5.26
CA PHE A 450 -2.71 -3.01 5.80
C PHE A 450 -4.23 -2.86 5.95
N ILE A 451 -4.77 -1.63 6.07
CA ILE A 451 -6.18 -1.45 6.46
C ILE A 451 -6.98 -0.61 5.45
N PHE A 452 -6.36 0.36 4.78
CA PHE A 452 -7.10 1.37 4.03
C PHE A 452 -6.88 1.35 2.53
N HIS A 453 -5.80 0.74 2.04
CA HIS A 453 -5.44 0.75 0.64
C HIS A 453 -5.78 -0.57 -0.06
N PHE A 454 -6.07 -0.48 -1.37
CA PHE A 454 -5.94 -1.62 -2.25
C PHE A 454 -4.47 -1.76 -2.62
N GLU A 455 -3.91 -2.91 -2.35
CA GLU A 455 -2.50 -3.24 -2.54
C GLU A 455 -2.36 -4.52 -3.36
N CYS A 456 -1.17 -4.77 -3.89
CA CYS A 456 -0.84 -6.04 -4.55
C CYS A 456 0.65 -6.36 -4.40
N GLY A 457 0.98 -7.61 -4.68
CA GLY A 457 2.36 -8.08 -4.71
C GLY A 457 2.48 -9.47 -5.29
N ALA A 458 3.69 -9.94 -5.36
CA ALA A 458 4.05 -11.31 -5.68
C ALA A 458 4.85 -11.92 -4.53
N TRP A 459 4.40 -13.05 -4.02
CA TRP A 459 5.17 -13.95 -3.19
C TRP A 459 5.89 -14.93 -4.12
N ILE A 460 7.20 -15.06 -3.97
CA ILE A 460 8.04 -15.95 -4.77
C ILE A 460 8.80 -16.88 -3.85
N CYS A 461 8.92 -18.14 -4.27
CA CYS A 461 9.60 -19.16 -3.48
C CYS A 461 10.44 -20.04 -4.39
N ASP A 462 11.65 -20.38 -3.94
CA ASP A 462 12.63 -21.21 -4.68
C ASP A 462 12.83 -20.76 -6.12
N ASN A 463 12.92 -19.45 -6.27
CA ASN A 463 13.01 -18.74 -7.55
C ASN A 463 14.35 -18.01 -7.62
N SER A 464 14.97 -17.97 -8.80
CA SER A 464 16.29 -17.33 -8.99
C SER A 464 16.32 -15.87 -8.55
N THR A 465 15.22 -15.15 -8.73
CA THR A 465 15.06 -13.74 -8.35
C THR A 465 15.19 -13.49 -6.84
N VAL A 466 14.97 -14.50 -5.99
CA VAL A 466 15.15 -14.37 -4.52
C VAL A 466 16.60 -13.99 -4.18
N LEU A 467 17.56 -14.57 -4.89
CA LEU A 467 18.99 -14.28 -4.69
C LEU A 467 19.34 -12.88 -5.21
N ASP A 468 18.78 -12.46 -6.34
CA ASP A 468 18.99 -11.11 -6.87
C ASP A 468 18.49 -10.04 -5.87
N ILE A 469 17.34 -10.27 -5.24
CA ILE A 469 16.80 -9.38 -4.18
C ILE A 469 17.74 -9.33 -2.98
N LYS A 470 18.27 -10.47 -2.54
CA LYS A 470 19.23 -10.53 -1.44
C LYS A 470 20.53 -9.78 -1.76
N ASP A 471 21.05 -9.96 -2.96
CA ASP A 471 22.27 -9.28 -3.40
C ASP A 471 22.08 -7.78 -3.47
N GLN A 472 20.97 -7.31 -4.03
CA GLN A 472 20.60 -5.90 -4.01
C GLN A 472 20.46 -5.37 -2.58
N PHE A 473 19.86 -6.15 -1.69
CA PHE A 473 19.75 -5.75 -0.27
C PHE A 473 21.14 -5.56 0.38
N SER A 474 22.08 -6.43 0.01
CA SER A 474 23.46 -6.32 0.48
C SER A 474 24.14 -5.03 -0.01
N GLU A 475 23.89 -4.61 -1.26
CA GLU A 475 24.37 -3.33 -1.78
C GLU A 475 23.71 -2.13 -1.07
N ILE A 476 22.42 -2.20 -0.80
CA ILE A 476 21.70 -1.17 -0.01
C ILE A 476 22.33 -0.99 1.36
N LEU A 477 22.67 -2.08 2.06
CA LEU A 477 23.28 -2.03 3.38
C LEU A 477 24.65 -1.34 3.39
N LYS A 478 25.45 -1.47 2.32
CA LYS A 478 26.79 -0.83 2.22
C LYS A 478 26.71 0.70 2.25
N VAL A 479 25.61 1.25 1.76
CA VAL A 479 25.38 2.72 1.68
C VAL A 479 24.38 3.21 2.72
N SER A 480 24.05 2.39 3.71
CA SER A 480 23.10 2.72 4.77
C SER A 480 23.80 2.88 6.13
N GLU A 481 23.33 3.80 6.96
CA GLU A 481 23.83 3.94 8.34
C GLU A 481 23.09 3.02 9.30
N GLU A 482 23.79 2.15 10.01
CA GLU A 482 23.19 1.33 11.05
C GLU A 482 22.89 2.14 12.31
N ILE A 483 21.65 2.10 12.75
CA ILE A 483 21.20 2.76 13.97
C ILE A 483 21.65 1.97 15.19
N LYS A 484 22.58 2.54 15.94
CA LYS A 484 23.12 1.90 17.15
C LYS A 484 22.27 2.24 18.37
N ILE A 485 21.89 1.21 19.13
CA ILE A 485 21.04 1.33 20.32
C ILE A 485 21.57 2.34 21.35
N ASP A 486 22.89 2.39 21.57
CA ASP A 486 23.48 3.31 22.56
C ASP A 486 23.32 4.77 22.16
N LYS A 487 23.50 5.09 20.88
CA LYS A 487 23.22 6.42 20.32
C LYS A 487 21.73 6.71 20.40
N TRP A 488 20.89 5.73 20.08
CA TRP A 488 19.43 5.89 20.04
C TRP A 488 18.84 6.16 21.43
N LYS A 489 19.32 5.50 22.47
CA LYS A 489 18.92 5.75 23.87
C LYS A 489 19.26 7.16 24.34
N LYS A 490 20.33 7.77 23.82
CA LYS A 490 20.80 9.12 24.18
C LYS A 490 20.12 10.25 23.39
N ARG A 491 19.14 9.95 22.51
CA ARG A 491 18.47 10.99 21.73
C ARG A 491 17.76 12.03 22.62
N PRO A 492 17.68 13.31 22.17
CA PRO A 492 17.13 14.41 22.97
C PRO A 492 15.69 14.16 23.42
N LEU A 493 15.35 14.58 24.64
CA LEU A 493 13.97 14.46 25.18
C LEU A 493 12.93 15.11 24.28
N LYS A 494 13.23 16.24 23.65
CA LYS A 494 12.36 16.92 22.67
C LYS A 494 12.00 15.99 21.50
N MET A 495 12.96 15.24 21.00
CA MET A 495 12.72 14.26 19.92
C MET A 495 11.83 13.11 20.40
N ARG A 496 12.12 12.56 21.59
CA ARG A 496 11.30 11.50 22.21
C ARG A 496 9.86 11.94 22.41
N PHE A 497 9.67 13.16 22.92
CA PHE A 497 8.33 13.73 23.10
C PHE A 497 7.60 13.92 21.76
N LYS A 498 8.29 14.47 20.74
CA LYS A 498 7.71 14.62 19.39
C LYS A 498 7.28 13.25 18.81
N GLN A 499 8.14 12.24 18.94
CA GLN A 499 7.86 10.87 18.47
C GLN A 499 6.63 10.29 19.18
N ALA A 500 6.56 10.37 20.51
CA ALA A 500 5.44 9.87 21.30
C ALA A 500 4.12 10.59 20.99
N LEU A 501 4.16 11.92 20.84
CA LEU A 501 2.97 12.71 20.51
C LEU A 501 2.42 12.36 19.12
N LEU A 502 3.29 12.25 18.12
CA LEU A 502 2.87 11.91 16.76
C LEU A 502 2.43 10.44 16.66
N HIS A 503 3.00 9.55 17.46
CA HIS A 503 2.63 8.13 17.48
C HIS A 503 1.17 7.90 17.92
N ILE A 504 0.55 8.81 18.68
CA ILE A 504 -0.89 8.75 18.99
C ILE A 504 -1.73 8.69 17.70
N PHE A 505 -1.23 9.28 16.61
CA PHE A 505 -1.93 9.33 15.31
C PHE A 505 -1.46 8.22 14.34
N ALA A 506 -0.54 7.35 14.77
CA ALA A 506 -0.01 6.25 13.96
C ALA A 506 -1.11 5.43 13.23
N PRO A 507 -2.24 5.06 13.87
CA PRO A 507 -3.29 4.28 13.22
C PRO A 507 -4.02 4.98 12.06
N PHE A 508 -3.72 6.26 11.81
CA PHE A 508 -4.25 7.03 10.67
C PHE A 508 -3.20 7.33 9.58
N MET A 509 -1.97 6.85 9.78
CA MET A 509 -0.81 7.08 8.91
C MET A 509 -0.48 5.86 8.05
#